data_9bdc97eb7ab3b15e1cd45a1bcdb11dcb
#
_entry.id   9bdc97eb7ab3b15e1cd45a1bcdb11dcb
#
_cell.length_a   1.000
_cell.length_b   1.000
_cell.length_c   1.000
_cell.angle_alpha   90.00
_cell.angle_beta   90.00
_cell.angle_gamma   90.00
#
_symmetry.space_group_name_H-M   'P 1'
#
loop_
_entity.id
_entity.type
_entity.pdbx_description
1 polymer ?
#
loop_
_entity_poly.entity_id
_entity_poly.type
_entity_poly.pdbx_seq_one_letter_code
_entity_poly.pdbx_strand_id
1 'polypeptide(L)'
;RQMCIRDSIYRVQQIIDLAVEDGRKVAFSGRSMVNNTAMAQELGYMHIPEGTLISIDEINQYPPEQVVLVTTGSQGEPLSALSRMASCSHRQVRVGPGDFIIISAKPIPGNEKSVTKIVNGLLLLGAEVIYEGMYDVHVSGHACQEEQKLMLTLTRPKYFLPVHGEYKQLKKHAITAASLGIPTSNILIAENGSNIILSQDEMKLGEPVTAGAVMVDGLGVGDVGNVVLRDRKHLSEDGLVIIVATVDSKTGKVLAGPD
;
A
#
# COMPACT_ATOMS: atom_id res chain seq x y z
N ARG A 1 5.12 9.35 5.27
CA ARG A 1 5.68 7.97 5.34
C ARG A 1 6.09 7.57 6.77
N GLN A 2 6.72 8.44 7.55
CA GLN A 2 7.15 8.10 8.91
C GLN A 2 5.99 7.79 9.87
N MET A 3 4.86 8.48 9.77
CA MET A 3 3.69 8.20 10.62
C MET A 3 3.08 6.82 10.33
N CYS A 4 2.90 6.45 9.06
CA CYS A 4 2.33 5.14 8.71
C CYS A 4 3.19 3.96 9.17
N ILE A 5 4.52 4.09 9.12
CA ILE A 5 5.45 3.04 9.59
C ILE A 5 5.37 2.90 11.11
N ARG A 6 5.35 4.01 11.84
CA ARG A 6 5.27 4.03 13.31
C ARG A 6 4.00 3.35 13.82
N ASP A 7 2.84 3.69 13.26
CA ASP A 7 1.56 3.07 13.64
C ASP A 7 1.56 1.57 13.34
N SER A 8 2.20 1.15 12.25
CA SER A 8 2.35 -0.27 11.92
C SER A 8 3.21 -1.02 12.94
N ILE A 9 4.31 -0.43 13.42
CA ILE A 9 5.20 -1.03 14.44
C ILE A 9 4.44 -1.21 15.76
N TYR A 10 3.74 -0.21 16.25
CA TYR A 10 2.96 -0.31 17.48
C TYR A 10 1.83 -1.33 17.38
N ARG A 11 1.15 -1.40 16.25
CA ARG A 11 0.10 -2.40 16.04
C ARG A 11 0.67 -3.81 16.01
N VAL A 12 1.81 -4.02 15.38
CA VAL A 12 2.51 -5.31 15.39
C VAL A 12 2.97 -5.64 16.80
N GLN A 13 3.46 -4.66 17.59
CA GLN A 13 3.80 -4.89 18.99
C GLN A 13 2.60 -5.37 19.80
N GLN A 14 1.42 -4.74 19.64
CA GLN A 14 0.20 -5.18 20.33
C GLN A 14 -0.20 -6.61 19.96
N ILE A 15 -0.03 -7.00 18.69
CA ILE A 15 -0.28 -8.38 18.25
C ILE A 15 0.68 -9.36 18.94
N ILE A 16 1.96 -8.99 19.05
CA ILE A 16 2.98 -9.79 19.72
C ILE A 16 2.66 -9.93 21.20
N ASP A 17 2.33 -8.83 21.88
CA ASP A 17 2.00 -8.82 23.29
C ASP A 17 0.82 -9.75 23.60
N LEU A 18 -0.27 -9.67 22.82
CA LEU A 18 -1.43 -10.54 22.93
C LEU A 18 -1.08 -12.00 22.62
N ALA A 19 -0.24 -12.26 21.62
CA ALA A 19 0.19 -13.61 21.29
C ALA A 19 1.01 -14.23 22.43
N VAL A 20 1.85 -13.43 23.10
CA VAL A 20 2.62 -13.86 24.28
C VAL A 20 1.70 -14.17 25.46
N GLU A 21 0.70 -13.31 25.71
CA GLU A 21 -0.31 -13.55 26.77
C GLU A 21 -1.08 -14.85 26.55
N ASP A 22 -1.42 -15.16 25.29
CA ASP A 22 -2.12 -16.41 24.91
C ASP A 22 -1.16 -17.62 24.75
N GLY A 23 0.14 -17.44 24.98
CA GLY A 23 1.13 -18.52 24.83
C GLY A 23 1.36 -18.96 23.39
N ARG A 24 1.07 -18.11 22.40
CA ARG A 24 1.18 -18.42 20.98
C ARG A 24 2.54 -17.99 20.41
N LYS A 25 2.95 -18.67 19.35
CA LYS A 25 4.11 -18.28 18.53
C LYS A 25 3.69 -17.26 17.49
N VAL A 26 4.62 -16.38 17.11
CA VAL A 26 4.42 -15.37 16.07
C VAL A 26 5.34 -15.65 14.89
N ALA A 27 4.80 -15.65 13.68
CA ALA A 27 5.56 -15.72 12.45
C ALA A 27 5.28 -14.50 11.56
N PHE A 28 6.26 -14.07 10.78
CA PHE A 28 6.10 -13.00 9.81
C PHE A 28 6.17 -13.55 8.38
N SER A 29 5.24 -13.14 7.52
CA SER A 29 5.24 -13.46 6.10
C SER A 29 5.29 -12.20 5.25
N GLY A 30 6.26 -12.15 4.36
CA GLY A 30 6.53 -11.01 3.49
C GLY A 30 7.88 -10.37 3.80
N ARG A 31 8.70 -10.20 2.76
CA ARG A 31 10.09 -9.74 2.87
C ARG A 31 10.20 -8.38 3.58
N SER A 32 9.31 -7.45 3.25
CA SER A 32 9.28 -6.12 3.88
C SER A 32 8.90 -6.19 5.36
N MET A 33 7.98 -7.09 5.75
CA MET A 33 7.57 -7.26 7.13
C MET A 33 8.73 -7.76 7.98
N VAL A 34 9.41 -8.81 7.53
CA VAL A 34 10.58 -9.39 8.23
C VAL A 34 11.68 -8.34 8.42
N ASN A 35 12.03 -7.60 7.34
CA ASN A 35 13.09 -6.59 7.43
C ASN A 35 12.72 -5.43 8.35
N ASN A 36 11.48 -4.93 8.27
CA ASN A 36 11.04 -3.81 9.12
C ASN A 36 10.95 -4.22 10.59
N THR A 37 10.54 -5.45 10.87
CA THR A 37 10.48 -5.97 12.24
C THR A 37 11.88 -6.12 12.84
N ALA A 38 12.82 -6.69 12.09
CA ALA A 38 14.21 -6.81 12.53
C ALA A 38 14.85 -5.44 12.81
N MET A 39 14.64 -4.47 11.92
CA MET A 39 15.11 -3.10 12.11
C MET A 39 14.45 -2.43 13.34
N ALA A 40 13.16 -2.64 13.55
CA ALA A 40 12.44 -2.08 14.70
C ALA A 40 12.95 -2.65 16.03
N GLN A 41 13.32 -3.94 16.07
CA GLN A 41 13.95 -4.56 17.23
C GLN A 41 15.35 -3.99 17.48
N GLU A 42 16.19 -3.89 16.44
CA GLU A 42 17.55 -3.33 16.54
C GLU A 42 17.54 -1.89 17.07
N LEU A 43 16.57 -1.09 16.64
CA LEU A 43 16.39 0.30 17.08
C LEU A 43 15.66 0.45 18.42
N GLY A 44 15.24 -0.66 19.05
CA GLY A 44 14.55 -0.65 20.35
C GLY A 44 13.09 -0.19 20.30
N TYR A 45 12.48 -0.14 19.11
CA TYR A 45 11.06 0.22 18.95
C TYR A 45 10.11 -0.98 19.05
N MET A 46 10.65 -2.18 19.04
CA MET A 46 9.87 -3.43 19.15
C MET A 46 10.57 -4.40 20.07
N HIS A 47 9.81 -5.00 20.97
CA HIS A 47 10.28 -6.00 21.91
C HIS A 47 9.57 -7.34 21.64
N ILE A 48 10.34 -8.35 21.30
CA ILE A 48 9.84 -9.71 21.10
C ILE A 48 10.52 -10.62 22.11
N PRO A 49 9.78 -11.20 23.07
CA PRO A 49 10.36 -12.12 24.04
C PRO A 49 11.02 -13.33 23.36
N GLU A 50 12.10 -13.82 23.96
CA GLU A 50 12.81 -14.99 23.45
C GLU A 50 11.88 -16.20 23.32
N GLY A 51 12.00 -16.93 22.21
CA GLY A 51 11.18 -18.10 21.91
C GLY A 51 9.77 -17.79 21.42
N THR A 52 9.35 -16.51 21.29
CA THR A 52 8.04 -16.14 20.72
C THR A 52 8.04 -16.16 19.21
N LEU A 53 9.10 -15.62 18.58
CA LEU A 53 9.22 -15.53 17.13
C LEU A 53 9.73 -16.85 16.56
N ILE A 54 9.02 -17.35 15.53
CA ILE A 54 9.42 -18.53 14.75
C ILE A 54 9.59 -18.19 13.28
N SER A 55 10.37 -18.97 12.57
CA SER A 55 10.48 -18.87 11.12
C SER A 55 9.18 -19.30 10.44
N ILE A 56 8.85 -18.67 9.31
CA ILE A 56 7.71 -19.09 8.48
C ILE A 56 7.86 -20.55 7.99
N ASP A 57 9.07 -21.05 7.87
CA ASP A 57 9.35 -22.44 7.48
C ASP A 57 9.07 -23.44 8.60
N GLU A 58 9.02 -22.97 9.84
CA GLU A 58 8.72 -23.80 11.02
C GLU A 58 7.25 -23.79 11.42
N ILE A 59 6.41 -22.99 10.74
CA ILE A 59 5.00 -22.77 11.13
C ILE A 59 4.21 -24.07 11.22
N ASN A 60 4.51 -25.05 10.36
CA ASN A 60 3.84 -26.35 10.33
C ASN A 60 4.31 -27.33 11.43
N GLN A 61 5.28 -26.95 12.26
CA GLN A 61 5.73 -27.74 13.42
C GLN A 61 4.88 -27.46 14.66
N TYR A 62 4.04 -26.43 14.61
CA TYR A 62 3.18 -26.02 15.71
C TYR A 62 1.71 -26.26 15.35
N PRO A 63 0.86 -26.59 16.33
CA PRO A 63 -0.58 -26.62 16.14
C PRO A 63 -1.09 -25.26 15.62
N PRO A 64 -2.02 -25.23 14.65
CA PRO A 64 -2.52 -23.98 14.06
C PRO A 64 -3.03 -22.96 15.09
N GLU A 65 -3.70 -23.45 16.14
CA GLU A 65 -4.24 -22.64 17.24
C GLU A 65 -3.15 -21.96 18.10
N GLN A 66 -1.91 -22.42 18.01
CA GLN A 66 -0.77 -21.86 18.74
C GLN A 66 0.04 -20.86 17.90
N VAL A 67 -0.41 -20.53 16.70
CA VAL A 67 0.35 -19.67 15.79
C VAL A 67 -0.44 -18.42 15.44
N VAL A 68 0.23 -17.28 15.50
CA VAL A 68 -0.22 -16.00 14.95
C VAL A 68 0.67 -15.62 13.77
N LEU A 69 0.07 -15.47 12.60
CA LEU A 69 0.80 -15.08 11.39
C LEU A 69 0.51 -13.64 11.04
N VAL A 70 1.54 -12.80 11.05
CA VAL A 70 1.47 -11.41 10.59
C VAL A 70 1.98 -11.32 9.15
N THR A 71 1.15 -10.82 8.24
CA THR A 71 1.44 -10.87 6.80
C THR A 71 1.18 -9.54 6.10
N THR A 72 1.77 -9.40 4.91
CA THR A 72 1.54 -8.29 3.98
C THR A 72 0.47 -8.62 2.96
N GLY A 73 -0.10 -7.59 2.30
CA GLY A 73 -1.02 -7.78 1.17
C GLY A 73 -2.44 -7.31 1.42
N SER A 74 -2.65 -6.49 2.45
CA SER A 74 -3.97 -5.93 2.80
C SER A 74 -4.59 -5.03 1.71
N GLN A 75 -3.80 -4.59 0.72
CA GLN A 75 -4.26 -3.75 -0.41
C GLN A 75 -4.55 -4.55 -1.69
N GLY A 76 -4.45 -5.86 -1.64
CA GLY A 76 -4.76 -6.71 -2.79
C GLY A 76 -3.66 -6.82 -3.81
N GLU A 77 -2.40 -6.53 -3.45
CA GLU A 77 -1.26 -6.66 -4.35
C GLU A 77 -1.09 -8.12 -4.83
N PRO A 78 -1.01 -8.36 -6.14
CA PRO A 78 -1.08 -9.73 -6.70
C PRO A 78 -0.01 -10.70 -6.21
N LEU A 79 1.19 -10.19 -5.90
CA LEU A 79 2.32 -10.99 -5.45
C LEU A 79 2.52 -10.98 -3.93
N SER A 80 1.60 -10.37 -3.19
CA SER A 80 1.68 -10.33 -1.73
C SER A 80 1.46 -11.71 -1.10
N ALA A 81 1.88 -11.86 0.15
CA ALA A 81 1.71 -13.10 0.86
C ALA A 81 0.22 -13.45 1.03
N LEU A 82 -0.62 -12.50 1.43
CA LEU A 82 -2.06 -12.72 1.62
C LEU A 82 -2.77 -13.08 0.30
N SER A 83 -2.41 -12.43 -0.82
CA SER A 83 -2.96 -12.77 -2.14
C SER A 83 -2.63 -14.20 -2.55
N ARG A 84 -1.39 -14.64 -2.29
CA ARG A 84 -0.97 -16.02 -2.55
C ARG A 84 -1.65 -17.05 -1.64
N MET A 85 -1.94 -16.68 -0.38
CA MET A 85 -2.74 -17.52 0.52
C MET A 85 -4.17 -17.68 0.01
N ALA A 86 -4.82 -16.58 -0.36
CA ALA A 86 -6.18 -16.57 -0.90
C ALA A 86 -6.33 -17.36 -2.22
N SER A 87 -5.24 -17.50 -2.99
CA SER A 87 -5.19 -18.28 -4.25
C SER A 87 -4.54 -19.66 -4.10
N CYS A 88 -4.31 -20.14 -2.89
CA CYS A 88 -3.65 -21.42 -2.59
C CYS A 88 -2.24 -21.58 -3.19
N SER A 89 -1.57 -20.46 -3.54
CA SER A 89 -0.24 -20.47 -4.16
C SER A 89 0.90 -20.13 -3.18
N HIS A 90 0.59 -19.93 -1.90
CA HIS A 90 1.62 -19.74 -0.86
C HIS A 90 2.32 -21.06 -0.55
N ARG A 91 3.65 -21.03 -0.43
CA ARG A 91 4.45 -22.27 -0.29
C ARG A 91 4.31 -22.94 1.05
N GLN A 92 4.32 -22.16 2.15
CA GLN A 92 4.37 -22.66 3.51
C GLN A 92 3.00 -22.67 4.21
N VAL A 93 2.12 -21.74 3.86
CA VAL A 93 0.86 -21.49 4.55
C VAL A 93 -0.32 -21.91 3.68
N ARG A 94 -1.22 -22.69 4.24
CA ARG A 94 -2.52 -23.02 3.66
C ARG A 94 -3.61 -22.51 4.57
N VAL A 95 -4.54 -21.77 4.01
CA VAL A 95 -5.72 -21.25 4.71
C VAL A 95 -6.86 -22.24 4.53
N GLY A 96 -7.62 -22.45 5.60
CA GLY A 96 -8.75 -23.36 5.60
C GLY A 96 -9.76 -23.11 6.72
N PRO A 97 -10.72 -24.03 6.90
CA PRO A 97 -11.70 -23.96 7.98
C PRO A 97 -11.04 -23.93 9.36
N GLY A 98 -11.49 -23.02 10.22
CA GLY A 98 -10.92 -22.81 11.56
C GLY A 98 -9.88 -21.69 11.63
N ASP A 99 -9.41 -21.20 10.49
CA ASP A 99 -8.54 -20.02 10.46
C ASP A 99 -9.34 -18.73 10.65
N PHE A 100 -8.80 -17.84 11.46
CA PHE A 100 -9.36 -16.53 11.75
C PHE A 100 -8.44 -15.44 11.22
N ILE A 101 -8.94 -14.59 10.30
CA ILE A 101 -8.13 -13.62 9.59
C ILE A 101 -8.65 -12.21 9.84
N ILE A 102 -7.79 -11.31 10.29
CA ILE A 102 -8.11 -9.89 10.51
C ILE A 102 -7.36 -9.05 9.47
N ILE A 103 -8.09 -8.38 8.60
CA ILE A 103 -7.54 -7.39 7.65
C ILE A 103 -7.63 -6.02 8.31
N SER A 104 -6.61 -5.67 9.08
CA SER A 104 -6.51 -4.40 9.79
C SER A 104 -5.99 -3.27 8.90
N ALA A 105 -6.65 -3.07 7.76
CA ALA A 105 -6.32 -2.01 6.81
C ALA A 105 -7.57 -1.55 6.07
N LYS A 106 -7.61 -0.24 5.77
CA LYS A 106 -8.62 0.35 4.90
C LYS A 106 -8.15 0.25 3.45
N PRO A 107 -9.00 -0.19 2.52
CA PRO A 107 -8.67 -0.16 1.09
C PRO A 107 -8.34 1.26 0.65
N ILE A 108 -7.21 1.43 -0.02
CA ILE A 108 -6.89 2.68 -0.71
C ILE A 108 -7.87 2.83 -1.88
N PRO A 109 -8.44 4.03 -2.14
CA PRO A 109 -9.31 4.25 -3.28
C PRO A 109 -8.72 3.71 -4.58
N GLY A 110 -9.47 2.83 -5.26
CA GLY A 110 -9.04 2.09 -6.45
C GLY A 110 -8.61 0.64 -6.21
N ASN A 111 -8.34 0.25 -4.96
CA ASN A 111 -7.95 -1.13 -4.61
C ASN A 111 -9.13 -2.00 -4.13
N GLU A 112 -10.35 -1.45 -4.05
CA GLU A 112 -11.53 -2.10 -3.46
C GLU A 112 -11.80 -3.47 -4.12
N LYS A 113 -11.73 -3.53 -5.45
CA LYS A 113 -11.96 -4.78 -6.19
C LYS A 113 -10.89 -5.85 -5.86
N SER A 114 -9.64 -5.43 -5.74
CA SER A 114 -8.54 -6.33 -5.42
C SER A 114 -8.64 -6.85 -3.99
N VAL A 115 -8.97 -5.99 -3.04
CA VAL A 115 -9.20 -6.39 -1.63
C VAL A 115 -10.41 -7.32 -1.53
N THR A 116 -11.53 -6.98 -2.18
CA THR A 116 -12.74 -7.84 -2.23
C THR A 116 -12.42 -9.22 -2.80
N LYS A 117 -11.59 -9.30 -3.84
CA LYS A 117 -11.17 -10.59 -4.41
C LYS A 117 -10.41 -11.44 -3.39
N ILE A 118 -9.53 -10.85 -2.60
CA ILE A 118 -8.81 -11.57 -1.54
C ILE A 118 -9.77 -12.04 -0.45
N VAL A 119 -10.63 -11.16 0.06
CA VAL A 119 -11.62 -11.50 1.09
C VAL A 119 -12.48 -12.68 0.63
N ASN A 120 -13.03 -12.61 -0.59
CA ASN A 120 -13.82 -13.70 -1.16
C ASN A 120 -13.02 -15.00 -1.30
N GLY A 121 -11.76 -14.92 -1.72
CA GLY A 121 -10.88 -16.09 -1.82
C GLY A 121 -10.66 -16.76 -0.47
N LEU A 122 -10.41 -15.99 0.58
CA LEU A 122 -10.22 -16.52 1.94
C LEU A 122 -11.50 -17.14 2.51
N LEU A 123 -12.66 -16.49 2.31
CA LEU A 123 -13.98 -17.02 2.70
C LEU A 123 -14.32 -18.32 1.97
N LEU A 124 -14.00 -18.42 0.68
CA LEU A 124 -14.19 -19.64 -0.12
C LEU A 124 -13.34 -20.81 0.38
N LEU A 125 -12.19 -20.53 1.00
CA LEU A 125 -11.36 -21.54 1.65
C LEU A 125 -11.91 -21.99 3.03
N GLY A 126 -12.96 -21.34 3.53
CA GLY A 126 -13.61 -21.67 4.80
C GLY A 126 -13.07 -20.90 5.99
N ALA A 127 -12.18 -19.92 5.79
CA ALA A 127 -11.69 -19.08 6.88
C ALA A 127 -12.76 -18.07 7.32
N GLU A 128 -12.72 -17.67 8.58
CA GLU A 128 -13.44 -16.52 9.08
C GLU A 128 -12.62 -15.24 8.85
N VAL A 129 -13.21 -14.25 8.20
CA VAL A 129 -12.48 -13.02 7.80
C VAL A 129 -13.16 -11.79 8.37
N ILE A 130 -12.42 -11.04 9.19
CA ILE A 130 -12.82 -9.71 9.66
C ILE A 130 -12.10 -8.65 8.85
N TYR A 131 -12.85 -7.69 8.34
CA TYR A 131 -12.35 -6.58 7.52
C TYR A 131 -13.11 -5.28 7.83
N GLU A 132 -12.64 -4.16 7.29
CA GLU A 132 -13.31 -2.85 7.46
C GLU A 132 -14.80 -2.92 7.07
N GLY A 133 -15.63 -2.28 7.88
CA GLY A 133 -17.10 -2.28 7.74
C GLY A 133 -17.80 -3.28 8.65
N MET A 134 -17.11 -4.29 9.17
CA MET A 134 -17.66 -5.18 10.21
C MET A 134 -17.32 -4.70 11.62
N TYR A 135 -16.07 -4.24 11.81
CA TYR A 135 -15.57 -3.73 13.10
C TYR A 135 -14.56 -2.61 12.87
N ASP A 136 -14.29 -1.79 13.87
CA ASP A 136 -13.25 -0.76 13.87
C ASP A 136 -11.84 -1.36 14.00
N VAL A 137 -11.44 -2.14 13.00
CA VAL A 137 -10.14 -2.82 12.94
C VAL A 137 -9.00 -1.94 12.45
N HIS A 138 -9.31 -0.71 12.04
CA HIS A 138 -8.32 0.22 11.51
C HIS A 138 -8.48 1.61 12.11
N VAL A 139 -7.39 2.15 12.60
CA VAL A 139 -7.29 3.56 13.01
C VAL A 139 -6.42 4.29 12.00
N SER A 140 -6.90 5.43 11.49
CA SER A 140 -6.14 6.26 10.55
C SER A 140 -4.88 6.81 11.22
N GLY A 141 -3.73 6.69 10.55
CA GLY A 141 -2.50 7.36 10.95
C GLY A 141 -2.47 8.86 10.58
N HIS A 142 -3.49 9.35 9.86
CA HIS A 142 -3.64 10.76 9.52
C HIS A 142 -4.37 11.50 10.64
N ALA A 143 -3.82 12.64 11.02
CA ALA A 143 -4.42 13.51 12.03
C ALA A 143 -5.80 14.02 11.59
N CYS A 144 -6.77 14.00 12.49
CA CYS A 144 -8.05 14.69 12.29
C CYS A 144 -7.88 16.23 12.41
N GLN A 145 -8.90 16.98 12.07
CA GLN A 145 -8.82 18.44 12.01
C GLN A 145 -8.42 19.06 13.36
N GLU A 146 -8.94 18.53 14.47
CA GLU A 146 -8.64 19.07 15.80
C GLU A 146 -7.19 18.76 16.23
N GLU A 147 -6.67 17.61 15.85
CA GLU A 147 -5.26 17.27 16.08
C GLU A 147 -4.32 18.16 15.26
N GLN A 148 -4.70 18.48 14.00
CA GLN A 148 -3.98 19.44 13.17
C GLN A 148 -3.99 20.84 13.80
N LYS A 149 -5.13 21.29 14.32
CA LYS A 149 -5.25 22.57 15.04
C LYS A 149 -4.38 22.57 16.30
N LEU A 150 -4.40 21.49 17.08
CA LEU A 150 -3.56 21.35 18.26
C LEU A 150 -2.08 21.47 17.93
N MET A 151 -1.62 20.76 16.89
CA MET A 151 -0.22 20.83 16.45
C MET A 151 0.17 22.24 16.02
N LEU A 152 -0.65 22.91 15.23
CA LEU A 152 -0.41 24.29 14.78
C LEU A 152 -0.38 25.28 15.96
N THR A 153 -1.27 25.09 16.94
CA THR A 153 -1.33 25.93 18.15
C THR A 153 -0.10 25.74 19.04
N LEU A 154 0.42 24.53 19.17
CA LEU A 154 1.60 24.22 19.95
C LEU A 154 2.87 24.73 19.29
N THR A 155 2.99 24.55 17.97
CA THR A 155 4.22 24.92 17.22
C THR A 155 4.28 26.38 16.85
N ARG A 156 3.13 27.06 16.70
CA ARG A 156 2.99 28.48 16.29
C ARG A 156 3.91 28.83 15.11
N PRO A 157 3.81 28.13 13.97
CA PRO A 157 4.73 28.35 12.87
C PRO A 157 4.53 29.74 12.23
N LYS A 158 5.63 30.41 11.86
CA LYS A 158 5.59 31.66 11.10
C LYS A 158 5.07 31.43 9.69
N TYR A 159 5.49 30.31 9.06
CA TYR A 159 5.08 29.91 7.72
C TYR A 159 4.44 28.52 7.76
N PHE A 160 3.50 28.31 6.85
CA PHE A 160 2.80 27.04 6.75
C PHE A 160 2.73 26.54 5.31
N LEU A 161 3.14 25.28 5.10
CA LEU A 161 3.15 24.59 3.82
C LEU A 161 2.49 23.22 4.00
N PRO A 162 1.22 23.03 3.60
CA PRO A 162 0.61 21.71 3.61
C PRO A 162 1.22 20.81 2.53
N VAL A 163 1.50 19.56 2.88
CA VAL A 163 2.08 18.56 1.96
C VAL A 163 1.30 17.25 2.05
N HIS A 164 1.48 16.37 1.07
CA HIS A 164 0.92 15.03 1.05
C HIS A 164 -0.61 15.01 0.96
N GLY A 165 -1.11 15.22 -0.23
CA GLY A 165 -2.54 15.16 -0.52
C GLY A 165 -2.87 15.71 -1.90
N GLU A 166 -4.12 15.55 -2.31
CA GLU A 166 -4.65 16.26 -3.47
C GLU A 166 -4.88 17.74 -3.12
N TYR A 167 -4.98 18.60 -4.13
CA TYR A 167 -5.15 20.04 -3.95
C TYR A 167 -6.31 20.40 -2.99
N LYS A 168 -7.43 19.67 -3.05
CA LYS A 168 -8.57 19.87 -2.15
C LYS A 168 -8.23 19.69 -0.67
N GLN A 169 -7.36 18.73 -0.34
CA GLN A 169 -6.90 18.46 1.02
C GLN A 169 -5.90 19.52 1.48
N LEU A 170 -4.93 19.88 0.62
CA LEU A 170 -3.98 20.95 0.88
C LEU A 170 -4.70 22.27 1.13
N LYS A 171 -5.71 22.59 0.31
CA LYS A 171 -6.53 23.80 0.46
C LYS A 171 -7.31 23.83 1.79
N LYS A 172 -7.92 22.71 2.18
CA LYS A 172 -8.61 22.61 3.48
C LYS A 172 -7.65 22.76 4.65
N HIS A 173 -6.47 22.16 4.58
CA HIS A 173 -5.46 22.29 5.63
C HIS A 173 -4.93 23.74 5.73
N ALA A 174 -4.74 24.42 4.59
CA ALA A 174 -4.40 25.85 4.56
C ALA A 174 -5.50 26.72 5.21
N ILE A 175 -6.79 26.43 4.95
CA ILE A 175 -7.91 27.12 5.60
C ILE A 175 -7.90 26.90 7.12
N THR A 176 -7.63 25.67 7.57
CA THR A 176 -7.48 25.36 8.99
C THR A 176 -6.36 26.18 9.63
N ALA A 177 -5.21 26.28 8.96
CA ALA A 177 -4.09 27.08 9.44
C ALA A 177 -4.44 28.59 9.54
N ALA A 178 -5.11 29.14 8.51
CA ALA A 178 -5.57 30.52 8.51
C ALA A 178 -6.60 30.79 9.64
N SER A 179 -7.48 29.84 9.94
CA SER A 179 -8.47 29.98 11.04
C SER A 179 -7.83 30.07 12.42
N LEU A 180 -6.58 29.64 12.57
CA LEU A 180 -5.79 29.74 13.80
C LEU A 180 -4.92 31.01 13.87
N GLY A 181 -5.08 31.91 12.90
CA GLY A 181 -4.40 33.20 12.90
C GLY A 181 -3.08 33.22 12.13
N ILE A 182 -2.72 32.19 11.40
CA ILE A 182 -1.57 32.26 10.48
C ILE A 182 -1.97 33.13 9.30
N PRO A 183 -1.23 34.23 9.01
CA PRO A 183 -1.56 35.12 7.90
C PRO A 183 -1.56 34.36 6.58
N THR A 184 -2.53 34.63 5.71
CA THR A 184 -2.64 33.96 4.41
C THR A 184 -1.43 34.21 3.51
N SER A 185 -0.73 35.33 3.68
CA SER A 185 0.55 35.62 3.03
C SER A 185 1.67 34.65 3.44
N ASN A 186 1.53 34.01 4.58
CA ASN A 186 2.50 33.06 5.13
C ASN A 186 2.09 31.61 4.91
N ILE A 187 1.02 31.39 4.13
CA ILE A 187 0.54 30.05 3.76
C ILE A 187 0.76 29.83 2.28
N LEU A 188 1.53 28.83 1.93
CA LEU A 188 1.84 28.48 0.55
C LEU A 188 1.31 27.08 0.22
N ILE A 189 0.53 26.95 -0.84
CA ILE A 189 0.15 25.65 -1.40
C ILE A 189 1.01 25.45 -2.65
N ALA A 190 1.78 24.37 -2.67
CA ALA A 190 2.70 24.04 -3.73
C ALA A 190 2.31 22.75 -4.43
N GLU A 191 2.57 22.67 -5.72
CA GLU A 191 2.39 21.50 -6.56
C GLU A 191 3.72 20.78 -6.80
N ASN A 192 3.66 19.56 -7.36
CA ASN A 192 4.87 18.85 -7.75
C ASN A 192 5.70 19.69 -8.73
N GLY A 193 7.00 19.79 -8.49
CA GLY A 193 7.90 20.64 -9.28
C GLY A 193 8.06 22.07 -8.74
N SER A 194 7.23 22.49 -7.79
CA SER A 194 7.42 23.79 -7.15
C SER A 194 8.70 23.78 -6.31
N ASN A 195 9.58 24.72 -6.58
CA ASN A 195 10.74 24.99 -5.75
C ASN A 195 10.36 26.04 -4.70
N ILE A 196 10.58 25.73 -3.42
CA ILE A 196 10.20 26.61 -2.32
C ILE A 196 11.46 27.13 -1.64
N ILE A 197 11.60 28.44 -1.63
CA ILE A 197 12.68 29.14 -0.94
C ILE A 197 12.15 29.60 0.41
N LEU A 198 12.74 29.07 1.47
CA LEU A 198 12.37 29.39 2.84
C LEU A 198 13.56 30.00 3.57
N SER A 199 13.35 31.17 4.13
CA SER A 199 14.29 31.87 5.01
C SER A 199 13.61 32.28 6.31
N GLN A 200 14.34 32.93 7.19
CA GLN A 200 13.79 33.51 8.42
C GLN A 200 12.71 34.57 8.13
N ASP A 201 12.83 35.28 7.01
CA ASP A 201 12.04 36.46 6.69
C ASP A 201 10.97 36.23 5.63
N GLU A 202 11.16 35.25 4.76
CA GLU A 202 10.23 34.96 3.66
C GLU A 202 10.08 33.48 3.34
N MET A 203 8.92 33.13 2.82
CA MET A 203 8.65 31.88 2.11
C MET A 203 8.04 32.19 0.76
N LYS A 204 8.72 31.80 -0.32
CA LYS A 204 8.28 32.07 -1.69
C LYS A 204 8.55 30.93 -2.65
N LEU A 205 7.85 30.96 -3.79
CA LEU A 205 8.17 30.11 -4.93
C LEU A 205 9.44 30.62 -5.64
N GLY A 206 10.35 29.70 -5.90
CA GLY A 206 11.50 29.91 -6.78
C GLY A 206 11.22 29.36 -8.18
N GLU A 207 12.28 29.27 -9.01
CA GLU A 207 12.19 28.67 -10.33
C GLU A 207 11.74 27.21 -10.23
N PRO A 208 10.67 26.79 -10.93
CA PRO A 208 10.17 25.43 -10.86
C PRO A 208 11.18 24.44 -11.46
N VAL A 209 11.16 23.21 -10.93
CA VAL A 209 11.90 22.09 -11.52
C VAL A 209 10.98 21.22 -12.34
N THR A 210 11.52 20.55 -13.35
CA THR A 210 10.74 19.63 -14.16
C THR A 210 10.13 18.54 -13.28
N ALA A 211 8.80 18.43 -13.30
CA ALA A 211 8.04 17.42 -12.63
C ALA A 211 6.91 16.93 -13.54
N GLY A 212 6.61 15.64 -13.48
CA GLY A 212 5.56 15.05 -14.30
C GLY A 212 5.77 13.57 -14.49
N ALA A 213 4.90 12.96 -15.28
CA ALA A 213 5.02 11.56 -15.66
C ALA A 213 6.05 11.42 -16.79
N VAL A 214 7.07 10.62 -16.55
CA VAL A 214 8.00 10.17 -17.59
C VAL A 214 7.56 8.78 -18.02
N MET A 215 7.12 8.65 -19.26
CA MET A 215 6.69 7.36 -19.82
C MET A 215 7.92 6.54 -20.20
N VAL A 216 7.88 5.26 -19.91
CA VAL A 216 8.94 4.31 -20.26
C VAL A 216 8.34 3.17 -21.05
N ASP A 217 8.90 2.86 -22.21
CA ASP A 217 8.52 1.73 -23.05
C ASP A 217 9.78 0.98 -23.50
N GLY A 218 9.98 -0.21 -22.92
CA GLY A 218 11.21 -0.98 -23.12
C GLY A 218 12.44 -0.20 -22.68
N LEU A 219 13.35 0.07 -23.63
CA LEU A 219 14.58 0.86 -23.42
C LEU A 219 14.37 2.36 -23.64
N GLY A 220 13.22 2.77 -24.17
CA GLY A 220 12.89 4.18 -24.43
C GLY A 220 12.39 4.87 -23.16
N VAL A 221 12.98 6.01 -22.82
CA VAL A 221 12.60 6.82 -21.67
C VAL A 221 12.21 8.22 -22.15
N GLY A 222 10.94 8.58 -21.94
CA GLY A 222 10.41 9.92 -22.28
C GLY A 222 10.01 10.13 -23.74
N ASP A 223 10.19 9.14 -24.61
CA ASP A 223 9.87 9.20 -26.06
C ASP A 223 8.59 8.43 -26.43
N VAL A 224 7.78 8.05 -25.44
CA VAL A 224 6.52 7.32 -25.65
C VAL A 224 5.47 8.26 -26.20
N GLY A 225 5.26 8.21 -27.52
CA GLY A 225 4.29 9.05 -28.22
C GLY A 225 2.83 8.59 -28.07
N ASN A 226 1.90 9.44 -28.50
CA ASN A 226 0.46 9.17 -28.44
C ASN A 226 0.02 7.90 -29.20
N VAL A 227 0.76 7.49 -30.22
CA VAL A 227 0.50 6.27 -30.99
C VAL A 227 0.70 5.05 -30.10
N VAL A 228 1.84 4.97 -29.40
CA VAL A 228 2.15 3.87 -28.48
C VAL A 228 1.12 3.80 -27.36
N LEU A 229 0.74 4.93 -26.76
CA LEU A 229 -0.27 4.98 -25.70
C LEU A 229 -1.64 4.49 -26.20
N ARG A 230 -2.04 4.91 -27.40
CA ARG A 230 -3.29 4.45 -28.03
C ARG A 230 -3.26 2.96 -28.30
N ASP A 231 -2.19 2.44 -28.86
CA ASP A 231 -2.06 1.03 -29.22
C ASP A 231 -2.05 0.16 -27.95
N ARG A 232 -1.35 0.59 -26.89
CA ARG A 232 -1.41 -0.06 -25.57
C ARG A 232 -2.83 -0.06 -24.98
N LYS A 233 -3.58 1.03 -25.16
CA LYS A 233 -4.98 1.09 -24.73
C LYS A 233 -5.84 0.08 -25.48
N HIS A 234 -5.74 0.01 -26.81
CA HIS A 234 -6.45 -1.00 -27.63
C HIS A 234 -6.09 -2.42 -27.19
N LEU A 235 -4.80 -2.71 -27.01
CA LEU A 235 -4.35 -4.01 -26.52
C LEU A 235 -4.91 -4.38 -25.15
N SER A 236 -5.10 -3.39 -24.26
CA SER A 236 -5.65 -3.62 -22.93
C SER A 236 -7.16 -3.85 -22.91
N GLU A 237 -7.88 -3.31 -23.87
CA GLU A 237 -9.34 -3.43 -24.00
C GLU A 237 -9.74 -4.65 -24.85
N ASP A 238 -9.08 -4.85 -25.98
CA ASP A 238 -9.47 -5.84 -27.01
C ASP A 238 -8.52 -7.05 -27.07
N GLY A 239 -7.31 -6.91 -26.54
CA GLY A 239 -6.26 -7.92 -26.65
C GLY A 239 -5.64 -7.99 -28.05
N LEU A 240 -4.88 -9.05 -28.32
CA LEU A 240 -4.25 -9.33 -29.60
C LEU A 240 -4.43 -10.80 -29.95
N VAL A 241 -4.93 -11.05 -31.17
CA VAL A 241 -5.01 -12.39 -31.73
C VAL A 241 -4.10 -12.43 -32.96
N ILE A 242 -3.16 -13.36 -32.99
CA ILE A 242 -2.27 -13.60 -34.14
C ILE A 242 -2.73 -14.90 -34.81
N ILE A 243 -3.07 -14.81 -36.10
CA ILE A 243 -3.43 -15.96 -36.90
C ILE A 243 -2.36 -16.18 -37.95
N VAL A 244 -1.75 -17.35 -37.93
CA VAL A 244 -0.75 -17.76 -38.93
C VAL A 244 -1.36 -18.81 -39.85
N ALA A 245 -1.37 -18.52 -41.11
CA ALA A 245 -1.88 -19.47 -42.14
C ALA A 245 -1.02 -19.40 -43.40
N THR A 246 -0.81 -20.56 -44.04
CA THR A 246 -0.19 -20.64 -45.35
C THR A 246 -1.29 -20.67 -46.42
N VAL A 247 -1.21 -19.74 -47.37
CA VAL A 247 -2.21 -19.58 -48.43
C VAL A 247 -1.57 -19.78 -49.80
N ASP A 248 -2.16 -20.56 -50.62
CA ASP A 248 -1.75 -20.72 -52.04
C ASP A 248 -1.94 -19.40 -52.77
N SER A 249 -0.89 -18.86 -53.36
CA SER A 249 -0.88 -17.55 -54.02
C SER A 249 -1.73 -17.48 -55.31
N LYS A 250 -2.03 -18.62 -55.91
CA LYS A 250 -2.80 -18.68 -57.16
C LYS A 250 -4.29 -18.98 -56.94
N THR A 251 -4.60 -19.78 -55.95
CA THR A 251 -5.98 -20.23 -55.70
C THR A 251 -6.61 -19.57 -54.50
N GLY A 252 -5.86 -18.89 -53.65
CA GLY A 252 -6.36 -18.29 -52.39
C GLY A 252 -6.77 -19.31 -51.33
N LYS A 253 -6.48 -20.59 -51.52
CA LYS A 253 -6.85 -21.64 -50.56
C LYS A 253 -5.84 -21.71 -49.43
N VAL A 254 -6.34 -21.90 -48.21
CA VAL A 254 -5.51 -22.16 -47.03
C VAL A 254 -4.91 -23.57 -47.14
N LEU A 255 -3.58 -23.67 -47.13
CA LEU A 255 -2.83 -24.92 -47.26
C LEU A 255 -2.46 -25.50 -45.87
N ALA A 256 -2.23 -24.66 -44.90
CA ALA A 256 -1.93 -25.03 -43.51
C ALA A 256 -2.33 -23.91 -42.54
N GLY A 257 -2.70 -24.23 -41.31
CA GLY A 257 -3.27 -23.31 -40.33
C GLY A 257 -4.80 -23.18 -40.46
N PRO A 258 -5.42 -22.25 -39.73
CA PRO A 258 -4.81 -21.32 -38.77
C PRO A 258 -4.40 -22.03 -37.48
N ASP A 259 -3.21 -21.66 -36.96
CA ASP A 259 -2.74 -22.00 -35.63
C ASP A 259 -2.94 -20.83 -34.69
#